data_ed43a08356c474037da638afdb81286e
#
_entry.id   ed43a08356c474037da638afdb81286e
#
_cell.length_a   1.000
_cell.length_b   1.000
_cell.length_c   1.000
_cell.angle_alpha   90.00
_cell.angle_beta   90.00
_cell.angle_gamma   90.00
#
_symmetry.space_group_name_H-M   'P 1'
#
loop_
_entity.id
_entity.type
_entity.pdbx_description
1 polymer ?
#
loop_
_entity_poly.entity_id
_entity_poly.type
_entity_poly.pdbx_seq_one_letter_code
_entity_poly.pdbx_strand_id
1 'polypeptide(L)'
;WWLPTTGEFGPGEGFGDFEHHEEVATLFGVHYTRSREDKQSQPNSEDPENSQIRVSDGTGIFGIGALAPGTQINKATYQMTDVNAGVKYRGFSLDAEYYWRQVDDFAVSGPGLLPISNLDDHGFQIQASAMLVPKSIQAYLAGSKIYGEYGDPSDISVGLNWFPYRNRIVRVNGQVLYLNDSPVGYTSVPFPLGGNGTVWSTDLMLAF
;
A
#
# COMPACT_ATOMS: atom_id res chain seq x y z
N TRP A 1 11.94 -7.21 9.77
CA TRP A 1 13.14 -8.02 9.58
C TRP A 1 13.11 -8.64 8.19
N TRP A 2 14.14 -8.34 7.38
CA TRP A 2 14.33 -8.96 6.09
C TRP A 2 15.24 -10.16 6.25
N LEU A 3 14.80 -11.33 5.82
CA LEU A 3 15.58 -12.56 5.89
C LEU A 3 15.83 -13.07 4.46
N PRO A 4 16.99 -12.76 3.88
CA PRO A 4 17.37 -13.36 2.60
C PRO A 4 17.54 -14.86 2.80
N THR A 5 16.80 -15.65 2.00
CA THR A 5 16.78 -17.10 2.14
C THR A 5 17.70 -17.79 1.14
N THR A 6 17.85 -17.22 -0.06
CA THR A 6 18.76 -17.71 -1.11
C THR A 6 19.30 -16.52 -1.90
N GLY A 7 20.53 -16.58 -2.37
CA GLY A 7 21.12 -15.57 -3.24
C GLY A 7 20.93 -14.12 -2.78
N GLU A 8 21.39 -13.18 -3.54
CA GLU A 8 21.15 -11.76 -3.35
C GLU A 8 19.85 -11.37 -4.04
N PHE A 9 18.79 -11.07 -3.27
CA PHE A 9 17.49 -10.67 -3.85
C PHE A 9 17.58 -9.33 -4.60
N GLY A 10 18.56 -8.50 -4.28
CA GLY A 10 18.80 -7.20 -4.90
C GLY A 10 17.87 -6.10 -4.38
N PRO A 11 18.11 -4.85 -4.79
CA PRO A 11 17.34 -3.72 -4.33
C PRO A 11 15.95 -3.72 -4.95
N GLY A 12 14.98 -3.42 -4.13
CA GLY A 12 13.71 -2.88 -4.53
C GLY A 12 12.67 -3.89 -4.97
N GLU A 13 11.60 -3.89 -4.23
CA GLU A 13 10.29 -4.26 -4.73
C GLU A 13 9.93 -3.33 -5.90
N GLY A 14 9.15 -3.81 -6.85
CA GLY A 14 8.65 -3.00 -7.96
C GLY A 14 9.53 -2.95 -9.22
N PHE A 15 10.79 -3.35 -9.15
CA PHE A 15 11.63 -3.47 -10.36
C PHE A 15 11.66 -4.89 -10.94
N GLY A 16 10.98 -5.82 -10.28
CA GLY A 16 10.99 -7.22 -10.68
C GLY A 16 12.39 -7.82 -10.67
N ASP A 17 12.60 -8.82 -11.52
CA ASP A 17 13.91 -9.43 -11.70
C ASP A 17 14.73 -8.70 -12.80
N PHE A 18 15.01 -7.43 -12.56
CA PHE A 18 15.78 -6.58 -13.47
C PHE A 18 17.19 -7.10 -13.71
N GLU A 19 17.81 -7.72 -12.72
CA GLU A 19 19.19 -8.24 -12.78
C GLU A 19 19.27 -9.61 -13.46
N HIS A 20 18.12 -10.27 -13.68
CA HIS A 20 18.04 -11.56 -14.35
C HIS A 20 18.77 -12.67 -13.59
N HIS A 21 18.29 -12.96 -12.37
CA HIS A 21 18.89 -13.98 -11.51
C HIS A 21 18.95 -15.37 -12.19
N GLU A 22 20.13 -15.95 -12.29
CA GLU A 22 20.31 -17.30 -12.84
C GLU A 22 19.91 -18.39 -11.84
N GLU A 23 19.95 -18.08 -10.53
CA GLU A 23 19.49 -18.92 -9.43
C GLU A 23 18.26 -18.29 -8.79
N VAL A 24 17.43 -19.12 -8.16
CA VAL A 24 16.24 -18.63 -7.43
C VAL A 24 16.69 -17.77 -6.26
N ALA A 25 16.31 -16.50 -6.26
CA ALA A 25 16.47 -15.60 -5.14
C ALA A 25 15.13 -15.42 -4.42
N THR A 26 15.13 -15.59 -3.10
CA THR A 26 13.92 -15.45 -2.28
C THR A 26 14.14 -14.47 -1.15
N LEU A 27 13.06 -13.84 -0.74
CA LEU A 27 12.99 -12.90 0.36
C LEU A 27 11.79 -13.25 1.22
N PHE A 28 11.94 -13.13 2.53
CA PHE A 28 10.86 -13.23 3.48
C PHE A 28 11.07 -12.24 4.61
N GLY A 29 10.03 -11.51 4.95
CA GLY A 29 10.06 -10.52 6.02
C GLY A 29 8.82 -10.59 6.90
N VAL A 30 9.00 -10.22 8.17
CA VAL A 30 7.92 -10.01 9.13
C VAL A 30 8.19 -8.69 9.83
N HIS A 31 7.18 -7.82 9.87
CA HIS A 31 7.25 -6.52 10.51
C HIS A 31 6.14 -6.41 11.55
N TYR A 32 6.45 -5.76 12.65
CA TYR A 32 5.46 -5.39 13.65
C TYR A 32 5.64 -3.93 14.02
N THR A 33 4.56 -3.19 13.96
CA THR A 33 4.51 -1.78 14.36
C THR A 33 3.47 -1.59 15.44
N ARG A 34 3.79 -0.81 16.46
CA ARG A 34 2.85 -0.33 17.45
C ARG A 34 3.14 1.12 17.77
N SER A 35 2.11 1.95 17.74
CA SER A 35 2.22 3.37 18.06
C SER A 35 0.96 3.88 18.76
N ARG A 36 1.10 4.94 19.55
CA ARG A 36 -0.01 5.69 20.14
C ARG A 36 -0.11 7.00 19.36
N GLU A 37 -1.10 7.08 18.51
CA GLU A 37 -1.30 8.22 17.63
C GLU A 37 -2.37 9.16 18.16
N ASP A 38 -2.26 10.44 17.86
CA ASP A 38 -3.28 11.43 18.13
C ASP A 38 -3.63 12.24 16.87
N LYS A 39 -4.69 13.03 16.97
CA LYS A 39 -5.19 13.88 15.86
C LYS A 39 -4.18 14.92 15.37
N GLN A 40 -3.08 15.12 16.08
CA GLN A 40 -2.01 16.05 15.77
C GLN A 40 -0.68 15.34 15.50
N SER A 41 -0.75 14.10 15.00
CA SER A 41 0.43 13.30 14.69
C SER A 41 1.41 13.95 13.70
N GLN A 42 0.97 15.02 13.02
CA GLN A 42 1.84 15.89 12.24
C GLN A 42 1.89 17.31 12.86
N PRO A 43 2.99 17.69 13.52
CA PRO A 43 3.05 18.89 14.37
C PRO A 43 2.82 20.22 13.67
N ASN A 44 2.80 20.27 12.36
CA ASN A 44 2.63 21.50 11.58
C ASN A 44 1.24 21.63 10.93
N SER A 45 0.31 20.74 11.22
CA SER A 45 -1.05 20.79 10.67
C SER A 45 -2.09 20.52 11.76
N GLU A 46 -3.03 21.43 11.90
CA GLU A 46 -4.22 21.24 12.73
C GLU A 46 -5.28 20.39 12.01
N ASP A 47 -5.03 20.03 10.76
CA ASP A 47 -5.98 19.30 9.94
C ASP A 47 -5.92 17.80 10.24
N PRO A 48 -7.01 17.20 10.74
CA PRO A 48 -7.09 15.77 10.98
C PRO A 48 -6.92 14.93 9.71
N GLU A 49 -7.12 15.51 8.52
CA GLU A 49 -6.95 14.81 7.24
C GLU A 49 -5.50 14.40 6.97
N ASN A 50 -4.54 15.03 7.63
CA ASN A 50 -3.14 14.63 7.55
C ASN A 50 -2.80 13.40 8.40
N SER A 51 -3.72 12.90 9.19
CA SER A 51 -3.55 11.65 9.92
C SER A 51 -3.47 10.47 8.93
N GLN A 52 -2.51 9.59 9.16
CA GLN A 52 -2.31 8.40 8.33
C GLN A 52 -3.26 7.25 8.69
N ILE A 53 -3.95 7.32 9.86
CA ILE A 53 -4.88 6.26 10.27
C ILE A 53 -6.24 6.49 9.61
N ARG A 54 -6.60 5.55 8.72
CA ARG A 54 -7.87 5.56 7.99
C ARG A 54 -8.57 4.22 8.18
N VAL A 55 -9.90 4.23 8.13
CA VAL A 55 -10.70 3.00 8.02
C VAL A 55 -10.64 2.45 6.58
N SER A 56 -11.16 1.26 6.34
CA SER A 56 -11.01 0.57 5.05
C SER A 56 -11.66 1.29 3.86
N ASP A 57 -12.64 2.18 4.09
CA ASP A 57 -13.19 3.06 3.04
C ASP A 57 -12.33 4.31 2.77
N GLY A 58 -11.23 4.49 3.53
CA GLY A 58 -10.33 5.63 3.40
C GLY A 58 -10.68 6.84 4.27
N THR A 59 -11.75 6.81 5.05
CA THR A 59 -12.10 7.89 5.97
C THR A 59 -11.07 7.99 7.11
N GLY A 60 -10.55 9.19 7.37
CA GLY A 60 -9.62 9.45 8.48
C GLY A 60 -10.33 9.37 9.83
N ILE A 61 -9.81 8.57 10.77
CA ILE A 61 -10.50 8.32 12.05
C ILE A 61 -10.57 9.53 12.99
N PHE A 62 -9.67 10.50 12.86
CA PHE A 62 -9.58 11.66 13.75
C PHE A 62 -10.50 12.83 13.32
N GLY A 63 -11.22 12.69 12.20
CA GLY A 63 -12.21 13.67 11.77
C GLY A 63 -13.39 13.79 12.75
N ILE A 64 -13.93 14.99 12.90
CA ILE A 64 -15.13 15.21 13.72
C ILE A 64 -16.31 14.49 13.04
N GLY A 65 -16.97 13.60 13.78
CA GLY A 65 -18.10 12.86 13.26
C GLY A 65 -17.73 11.71 12.28
N ALA A 66 -16.45 11.41 12.10
CA ALA A 66 -15.98 10.39 11.17
C ALA A 66 -16.61 9.01 11.42
N LEU A 67 -16.65 8.57 12.67
CA LEU A 67 -17.23 7.27 13.04
C LEU A 67 -18.57 7.40 13.81
N ALA A 68 -18.86 8.55 14.40
CA ALA A 68 -20.13 8.81 15.06
C ALA A 68 -20.45 10.31 15.07
N PRO A 69 -21.70 10.73 14.79
CA PRO A 69 -22.09 12.13 14.75
C PRO A 69 -21.71 12.91 16.01
N GLY A 70 -21.04 14.03 15.85
CA GLY A 70 -20.62 14.93 16.95
C GLY A 70 -19.53 14.39 17.87
N THR A 71 -18.96 13.24 17.56
CA THR A 71 -17.89 12.58 18.33
C THR A 71 -16.57 12.65 17.56
N GLN A 72 -15.49 12.90 18.28
CA GLN A 72 -14.14 12.90 17.71
C GLN A 72 -13.23 11.95 18.48
N ILE A 73 -12.51 11.12 17.76
CA ILE A 73 -11.38 10.37 18.31
C ILE A 73 -10.20 11.34 18.41
N ASN A 74 -9.63 11.45 19.61
CA ASN A 74 -8.47 12.30 19.86
C ASN A 74 -7.17 11.52 19.89
N LYS A 75 -7.23 10.25 20.29
CA LYS A 75 -6.08 9.31 20.32
C LYS A 75 -6.55 7.90 20.06
N ALA A 76 -5.67 7.10 19.47
CA ALA A 76 -5.87 5.68 19.26
C ALA A 76 -4.53 4.93 19.34
N THR A 77 -4.56 3.66 19.70
CA THR A 77 -3.40 2.77 19.60
C THR A 77 -3.51 2.01 18.29
N TYR A 78 -2.49 2.17 17.46
CA TYR A 78 -2.32 1.47 16.18
C TYR A 78 -1.37 0.29 16.36
N GLN A 79 -1.74 -0.85 15.82
CA GLN A 79 -0.91 -2.05 15.77
C GLN A 79 -1.04 -2.66 14.38
N MET A 80 0.07 -3.10 13.81
CA MET A 80 0.08 -3.79 12.52
C MET A 80 1.15 -4.87 12.51
N THR A 81 0.78 -6.04 12.04
CA THR A 81 1.71 -7.10 11.65
C THR A 81 1.66 -7.26 10.16
N ASP A 82 2.81 -7.28 9.54
CA ASP A 82 3.00 -7.46 8.11
C ASP A 82 3.91 -8.64 7.84
N VAL A 83 3.57 -9.42 6.83
CA VAL A 83 4.36 -10.53 6.33
C VAL A 83 4.52 -10.35 4.83
N ASN A 84 5.75 -10.28 4.36
CA ASN A 84 6.04 -10.17 2.95
C ASN A 84 6.97 -11.28 2.46
N ALA A 85 6.82 -11.65 1.22
CA ALA A 85 7.61 -12.65 0.55
C ALA A 85 7.85 -12.29 -0.91
N GLY A 86 9.02 -12.62 -1.42
CA GLY A 86 9.36 -12.39 -2.81
C GLY A 86 10.19 -13.53 -3.40
N VAL A 87 10.05 -13.75 -4.70
CA VAL A 87 10.87 -14.67 -5.47
C VAL A 87 11.28 -14.03 -6.79
N LYS A 88 12.53 -14.22 -7.19
CA LYS A 88 13.09 -13.79 -8.48
C LYS A 88 13.84 -14.92 -9.16
N TYR A 89 13.63 -15.06 -10.48
CA TYR A 89 14.31 -16.08 -11.27
C TYR A 89 14.17 -15.81 -12.77
N ARG A 90 15.28 -15.71 -13.46
CA ARG A 90 15.39 -15.59 -14.94
C ARG A 90 14.47 -14.55 -15.56
N GLY A 91 14.44 -13.36 -14.98
CA GLY A 91 13.63 -12.25 -15.42
C GLY A 91 12.20 -12.24 -14.90
N PHE A 92 11.77 -13.26 -14.15
CA PHE A 92 10.47 -13.30 -13.48
C PHE A 92 10.60 -12.88 -12.02
N SER A 93 9.61 -12.18 -11.51
CA SER A 93 9.44 -11.95 -10.07
C SER A 93 7.99 -12.13 -9.65
N LEU A 94 7.83 -12.54 -8.39
CA LEU A 94 6.57 -12.54 -7.68
C LEU A 94 6.85 -11.94 -6.30
N ASP A 95 6.12 -10.91 -5.94
CA ASP A 95 6.17 -10.24 -4.66
C ASP A 95 4.77 -10.27 -4.04
N ALA A 96 4.67 -10.60 -2.76
CA ALA A 96 3.42 -10.67 -2.04
C ALA A 96 3.59 -10.14 -0.63
N GLU A 97 2.56 -9.46 -0.15
CA GLU A 97 2.47 -8.91 1.20
C GLU A 97 1.10 -9.25 1.77
N TYR A 98 1.03 -9.55 3.06
CA TYR A 98 -0.20 -9.71 3.81
C TYR A 98 -0.06 -9.02 5.15
N TYR A 99 -1.03 -8.18 5.52
CA TYR A 99 -1.04 -7.47 6.79
C TYR A 99 -2.31 -7.73 7.60
N TRP A 100 -2.15 -7.62 8.93
CA TRP A 100 -3.23 -7.52 9.92
C TRP A 100 -3.04 -6.21 10.67
N ARG A 101 -4.08 -5.43 10.73
CA ARG A 101 -4.10 -4.15 11.44
C ARG A 101 -5.19 -4.14 12.49
N GLN A 102 -4.85 -3.66 13.68
CA GLN A 102 -5.78 -3.36 14.75
C GLN A 102 -5.60 -1.92 15.21
N VAL A 103 -6.71 -1.21 15.41
CA VAL A 103 -6.72 0.12 16.01
C VAL A 103 -7.71 0.10 17.17
N ASP A 104 -7.24 0.38 18.37
CA ASP A 104 -8.03 0.27 19.60
C ASP A 104 -7.72 1.41 20.59
N ASP A 105 -8.22 1.28 21.83
CA ASP A 105 -7.95 2.19 22.94
C ASP A 105 -8.26 3.66 22.58
N PHE A 106 -9.45 3.88 22.00
CA PHE A 106 -9.89 5.20 21.55
C PHE A 106 -10.11 6.16 22.71
N ALA A 107 -9.41 7.28 22.72
CA ALA A 107 -9.75 8.42 23.57
C ALA A 107 -10.66 9.36 22.76
N VAL A 108 -11.88 9.53 23.22
CA VAL A 108 -12.92 10.27 22.48
C VAL A 108 -13.36 11.54 23.21
N SER A 109 -13.90 12.50 22.45
CA SER A 109 -14.64 13.66 22.95
C SER A 109 -15.94 13.83 22.16
N GLY A 110 -16.95 14.45 22.80
CA GLY A 110 -18.29 14.63 22.22
C GLY A 110 -19.34 13.76 22.87
N PRO A 111 -20.62 13.98 22.53
CA PRO A 111 -21.76 13.35 23.21
C PRO A 111 -22.11 11.95 22.71
N GLY A 112 -21.58 11.53 21.55
CA GLY A 112 -21.90 10.27 20.91
C GLY A 112 -21.09 9.10 21.47
N LEU A 113 -21.65 7.89 21.34
CA LEU A 113 -20.92 6.65 21.56
C LEU A 113 -20.34 6.19 20.22
N LEU A 114 -19.10 5.72 20.21
CA LEU A 114 -18.56 5.05 19.04
C LEU A 114 -19.31 3.75 18.79
N PRO A 115 -19.62 3.41 17.54
CA PRO A 115 -20.28 2.14 17.18
C PRO A 115 -19.37 0.92 17.38
N ILE A 116 -18.07 1.16 17.53
CA ILE A 116 -17.02 0.15 17.64
C ILE A 116 -16.10 0.43 18.82
N SER A 117 -15.51 -0.60 19.39
CA SER A 117 -14.47 -0.51 20.42
C SER A 117 -13.05 -0.65 19.85
N ASN A 118 -12.93 -1.26 18.70
CA ASN A 118 -11.71 -1.50 17.93
C ASN A 118 -12.04 -1.54 16.45
N LEU A 119 -11.02 -1.37 15.62
CA LEU A 119 -11.04 -1.60 14.19
C LEU A 119 -10.09 -2.75 13.92
N ASP A 120 -10.57 -3.79 13.27
CA ASP A 120 -9.76 -4.90 12.81
C ASP A 120 -9.89 -5.02 11.30
N ASP A 121 -8.80 -4.87 10.60
CA ASP A 121 -8.76 -5.11 9.18
C ASP A 121 -7.50 -5.87 8.77
N HIS A 122 -7.57 -6.50 7.62
CA HIS A 122 -6.46 -7.19 7.01
C HIS A 122 -6.52 -7.05 5.49
N GLY A 123 -5.41 -7.28 4.84
CA GLY A 123 -5.36 -7.18 3.40
C GLY A 123 -4.12 -7.82 2.82
N PHE A 124 -4.11 -7.88 1.51
CA PHE A 124 -2.97 -8.38 0.78
C PHE A 124 -2.69 -7.54 -0.45
N GLN A 125 -1.44 -7.58 -0.86
CA GLN A 125 -0.97 -7.12 -2.15
C GLN A 125 -0.15 -8.22 -2.81
N ILE A 126 -0.30 -8.38 -4.12
CA ILE A 126 0.50 -9.31 -4.91
C ILE A 126 0.88 -8.66 -6.24
N GLN A 127 2.13 -8.83 -6.65
CA GLN A 127 2.63 -8.37 -7.93
C GLN A 127 3.48 -9.46 -8.59
N ALA A 128 3.16 -9.77 -9.84
CA ALA A 128 3.98 -10.62 -10.70
C ALA A 128 4.55 -9.79 -11.84
N SER A 129 5.80 -10.03 -12.22
CA SER A 129 6.41 -9.35 -13.35
C SER A 129 7.33 -10.25 -14.17
N ALA A 130 7.56 -9.85 -15.43
CA ALA A 130 8.48 -10.51 -16.33
C ALA A 130 9.26 -9.48 -17.14
N MET A 131 10.57 -9.65 -17.22
CA MET A 131 11.43 -8.90 -18.14
C MET A 131 11.28 -9.47 -19.57
N LEU A 132 10.40 -8.87 -20.39
CA LEU A 132 10.17 -9.28 -21.78
C LEU A 132 11.42 -9.04 -22.64
N VAL A 133 12.14 -7.97 -22.34
CA VAL A 133 13.45 -7.66 -22.89
C VAL A 133 14.38 -7.36 -21.73
N PRO A 134 15.44 -8.14 -21.51
CA PRO A 134 16.33 -7.99 -20.38
C PRO A 134 16.80 -6.55 -20.18
N LYS A 135 16.63 -6.03 -18.97
CA LYS A 135 16.99 -4.66 -18.55
C LYS A 135 16.34 -3.54 -19.37
N SER A 136 15.30 -3.83 -20.17
CA SER A 136 14.69 -2.82 -21.04
C SER A 136 13.18 -2.76 -20.95
N ILE A 137 12.48 -3.88 -21.08
CA ILE A 137 11.01 -3.91 -21.07
C ILE A 137 10.54 -4.93 -20.03
N GLN A 138 9.77 -4.47 -19.07
CA GLN A 138 9.11 -5.30 -18.06
C GLN A 138 7.60 -5.18 -18.22
N ALA A 139 6.90 -6.31 -18.24
CA ALA A 139 5.47 -6.36 -18.04
C ALA A 139 5.18 -6.76 -16.60
N TYR A 140 4.07 -6.25 -16.03
CA TYR A 140 3.62 -6.63 -14.70
C TYR A 140 2.11 -6.69 -14.58
N LEU A 141 1.67 -7.47 -13.61
CA LEU A 141 0.31 -7.56 -13.12
C LEU A 141 0.37 -7.39 -11.59
N ALA A 142 -0.45 -6.52 -11.04
CA ALA A 142 -0.55 -6.33 -9.61
C ALA A 142 -2.02 -6.28 -9.18
N GLY A 143 -2.29 -6.59 -7.93
CA GLY A 143 -3.62 -6.45 -7.35
C GLY A 143 -3.54 -6.44 -5.84
N SER A 144 -4.50 -5.76 -5.24
CA SER A 144 -4.64 -5.67 -3.79
C SER A 144 -6.10 -5.81 -3.36
N LYS A 145 -6.29 -6.19 -2.12
CA LYS A 145 -7.60 -6.20 -1.47
C LYS A 145 -7.46 -5.98 0.03
N ILE A 146 -8.36 -5.15 0.56
CA ILE A 146 -8.55 -4.94 2.00
C ILE A 146 -9.86 -5.60 2.39
N TYR A 147 -9.90 -6.20 3.56
CA TYR A 147 -11.09 -6.69 4.24
C TYR A 147 -11.22 -5.91 5.55
N GLY A 148 -12.28 -5.14 5.67
CA GLY A 148 -12.46 -4.26 6.84
C GLY A 148 -13.91 -3.96 7.16
N GLU A 149 -14.12 -3.40 8.34
CA GLU A 149 -15.46 -3.12 8.85
C GLU A 149 -16.20 -2.02 8.07
N TYR A 150 -15.46 -1.18 7.32
CA TYR A 150 -16.00 -0.05 6.56
C TYR A 150 -15.92 -0.25 5.04
N GLY A 151 -15.77 -1.49 4.60
CA GLY A 151 -15.74 -1.85 3.18
C GLY A 151 -14.56 -2.73 2.82
N ASP A 152 -14.66 -3.36 1.64
CA ASP A 152 -13.70 -4.31 1.11
C ASP A 152 -13.10 -3.81 -0.22
N PRO A 153 -12.36 -2.68 -0.22
CA PRO A 153 -11.80 -2.13 -1.44
C PRO A 153 -10.78 -3.07 -2.08
N SER A 154 -10.71 -2.99 -3.40
CA SER A 154 -9.76 -3.79 -4.16
C SER A 154 -9.33 -3.07 -5.44
N ASP A 155 -8.17 -3.44 -5.93
CA ASP A 155 -7.69 -3.01 -7.23
C ASP A 155 -7.00 -4.14 -7.99
N ILE A 156 -6.90 -3.95 -9.30
CA ILE A 156 -6.06 -4.76 -10.16
C ILE A 156 -5.45 -3.87 -11.24
N SER A 157 -4.17 -4.04 -11.50
CA SER A 157 -3.45 -3.28 -12.53
C SER A 157 -2.63 -4.16 -13.44
N VAL A 158 -2.48 -3.72 -14.67
CA VAL A 158 -1.53 -4.26 -15.64
C VAL A 158 -0.74 -3.12 -16.25
N GLY A 159 0.55 -3.30 -16.40
CA GLY A 159 1.41 -2.25 -16.92
C GLY A 159 2.71 -2.73 -17.55
N LEU A 160 3.38 -1.76 -18.15
CA LEU A 160 4.68 -1.91 -18.76
C LEU A 160 5.64 -0.86 -18.22
N ASN A 161 6.85 -1.30 -17.91
CA ASN A 161 7.98 -0.43 -17.61
C ASN A 161 8.96 -0.48 -18.77
N TRP A 162 9.39 0.69 -19.22
CA TRP A 162 10.45 0.84 -20.18
C TRP A 162 11.66 1.52 -19.55
N PHE A 163 12.81 0.87 -19.65
CA PHE A 163 14.10 1.34 -19.15
C PHE A 163 14.99 1.68 -20.37
N PRO A 164 14.96 2.93 -20.90
CA PRO A 164 15.60 3.30 -22.17
C PRO A 164 17.12 3.11 -22.15
N TYR A 165 17.74 3.29 -20.99
CA TYR A 165 19.20 3.16 -20.84
C TYR A 165 19.64 1.81 -20.27
N ARG A 166 18.74 0.84 -20.21
CA ARG A 166 18.99 -0.50 -19.62
C ARG A 166 19.57 -0.46 -18.21
N ASN A 167 19.18 0.55 -17.44
CA ASN A 167 19.49 0.74 -16.02
C ASN A 167 18.26 1.29 -15.31
N ARG A 168 18.33 1.45 -13.99
CA ARG A 168 17.22 1.91 -13.15
C ARG A 168 17.15 3.42 -12.98
N ILE A 169 18.04 4.19 -13.63
CA ILE A 169 18.07 5.65 -13.50
C ILE A 169 16.85 6.29 -14.14
N VAL A 170 16.44 5.79 -15.30
CA VAL A 170 15.24 6.29 -15.99
C VAL A 170 14.28 5.14 -16.23
N ARG A 171 13.05 5.31 -15.76
CA ARG A 171 11.94 4.40 -16.03
C ARG A 171 10.74 5.18 -16.53
N VAL A 172 10.17 4.77 -17.64
CA VAL A 172 8.85 5.21 -18.11
C VAL A 172 7.87 4.08 -17.84
N ASN A 173 6.81 4.36 -17.11
CA ASN A 173 5.74 3.42 -16.82
C ASN A 173 4.47 3.81 -17.56
N GLY A 174 3.73 2.82 -18.05
CA GLY A 174 2.36 2.96 -18.51
C GLY A 174 1.51 1.84 -17.91
N GLN A 175 0.38 2.18 -17.29
CA GLN A 175 -0.50 1.19 -16.67
C GLN A 175 -1.98 1.49 -16.87
N VAL A 176 -2.76 0.43 -16.77
CA VAL A 176 -4.21 0.46 -16.61
C VAL A 176 -4.52 -0.13 -15.26
N LEU A 177 -5.26 0.61 -14.44
CA LEU A 177 -5.66 0.25 -13.09
C LEU A 177 -7.19 0.23 -13.04
N TYR A 178 -7.77 -0.86 -12.57
CA TYR A 178 -9.18 -0.95 -12.25
C TYR A 178 -9.37 -0.88 -10.74
N LEU A 179 -10.19 0.07 -10.29
CA LEU A 179 -10.49 0.38 -8.91
C LEU A 179 -11.89 -0.10 -8.53
N ASN A 180 -12.01 -0.63 -7.33
CA ASN A 180 -13.28 -0.89 -6.67
C ASN A 180 -13.23 -0.33 -5.25
N ASP A 181 -14.03 0.72 -5.01
CA ASP A 181 -14.14 1.43 -3.73
C ASP A 181 -12.80 1.90 -3.16
N SER A 182 -11.96 2.55 -3.99
CA SER A 182 -10.60 2.94 -3.62
C SER A 182 -10.54 3.69 -2.27
N PRO A 183 -9.76 3.21 -1.28
CA PRO A 183 -9.57 3.90 0.00
C PRO A 183 -8.58 5.06 -0.11
N VAL A 184 -8.04 5.30 -1.29
CA VAL A 184 -7.09 6.37 -1.61
C VAL A 184 -7.76 7.38 -2.52
N GLY A 185 -7.59 8.66 -2.24
CA GLY A 185 -8.22 9.75 -3.00
C GLY A 185 -7.27 10.90 -3.31
N TYR A 186 -7.82 12.03 -3.69
CA TYR A 186 -7.16 13.23 -4.26
C TYR A 186 -5.87 13.72 -3.60
N THR A 187 -5.60 13.37 -2.36
CA THR A 187 -4.34 13.75 -1.69
C THR A 187 -3.12 12.98 -2.22
N SER A 188 -3.33 11.85 -2.85
CA SER A 188 -2.26 10.96 -3.33
C SER A 188 -2.38 10.61 -4.81
N VAL A 189 -3.61 10.63 -5.35
CA VAL A 189 -3.93 10.20 -6.71
C VAL A 189 -5.03 11.08 -7.33
N PRO A 190 -5.13 11.20 -8.66
CA PRO A 190 -6.07 12.11 -9.30
C PRO A 190 -7.50 11.56 -9.43
N PHE A 191 -7.97 10.80 -8.46
CA PHE A 191 -9.33 10.28 -8.40
C PHE A 191 -9.92 10.39 -6.99
N PRO A 192 -11.27 10.37 -6.82
CA PRO A 192 -11.90 10.55 -5.52
C PRO A 192 -11.72 9.33 -4.62
N LEU A 193 -11.81 9.58 -3.31
CA LEU A 193 -12.02 8.54 -2.31
C LEU A 193 -13.31 7.77 -2.64
N GLY A 194 -13.32 6.44 -2.46
CA GLY A 194 -14.41 5.57 -2.88
C GLY A 194 -14.53 5.42 -4.40
N GLY A 195 -13.48 5.81 -5.15
CA GLY A 195 -13.49 5.78 -6.62
C GLY A 195 -13.64 4.37 -7.17
N ASN A 196 -14.47 4.26 -8.21
CA ASN A 196 -14.71 3.02 -8.96
C ASN A 196 -14.42 3.26 -10.44
N GLY A 197 -13.84 2.27 -11.10
CA GLY A 197 -13.65 2.29 -12.55
C GLY A 197 -12.19 2.17 -12.98
N THR A 198 -11.93 2.53 -14.24
CA THR A 198 -10.63 2.34 -14.89
C THR A 198 -9.84 3.64 -14.94
N VAL A 199 -8.61 3.58 -14.50
CA VAL A 199 -7.64 4.69 -14.55
C VAL A 199 -6.50 4.30 -15.48
N TRP A 200 -6.14 5.20 -16.37
CA TRP A 200 -4.94 5.12 -17.19
C TRP A 200 -3.90 6.08 -16.61
N SER A 201 -2.72 5.59 -16.37
CA SER A 201 -1.64 6.45 -15.89
C SER A 201 -0.33 6.17 -16.62
N THR A 202 0.48 7.23 -16.69
CA THR A 202 1.86 7.17 -17.13
C THR A 202 2.71 7.94 -16.15
N ASP A 203 3.87 7.41 -15.80
CA ASP A 203 4.84 8.09 -14.95
C ASP A 203 6.26 8.01 -15.53
N LEU A 204 7.07 8.99 -15.16
CA LEU A 204 8.48 9.05 -15.42
C LEU A 204 9.24 9.13 -14.11
N MET A 205 10.07 8.14 -13.85
CA MET A 205 10.97 8.13 -12.70
C MET A 205 12.40 8.46 -13.15
N LEU A 206 13.02 9.37 -12.44
CA LEU A 206 14.44 9.72 -12.57
C LEU A 206 15.11 9.49 -11.21
N ALA A 207 16.12 8.63 -11.15
CA ALA A 207 16.94 8.37 -9.97
C ALA A 207 18.36 8.92 -10.19
N PHE A 208 18.86 9.76 -9.28
CA PHE A 208 20.19 10.39 -9.35
C PHE A 208 20.82 10.52 -7.97
#